data_14aa17c4f73d772a1b244fa88451ff36
#
_entry.id   14aa17c4f73d772a1b244fa88451ff36
#
_cell.length_a   1.000
_cell.length_b   1.000
_cell.length_c   1.000
_cell.angle_alpha   90.00
_cell.angle_beta   90.00
_cell.angle_gamma   90.00
#
_symmetry.space_group_name_H-M   'P 1'
#
loop_
_entity.id
_entity.type
_entity.pdbx_description
1 polymer ?
#
loop_
_entity_poly.entity_id
_entity_poly.type
_entity_poly.pdbx_seq_one_letter_code
_entity_poly.pdbx_strand_id
1 'polypeptide(L)'
;VNIYEDSNFTITDADRILRNTTVAEDGILTGPRATGALTFCERKEYYKKLRAAVHEQYKPTTVYQHILADRMADCIWRAERYASFEANALTLQIQRQWDNTNELVPKANPGIHALQGWLTMDPIQRKSLQEALKLEERYWRRHRVLAAELRLVQRLHPN
;
A
#
# COMPACT_ATOMS: atom_id res chain seq x y z
N VAL A 1 -2.33 -15.28 23.34
CA VAL A 1 -3.72 -14.82 23.20
C VAL A 1 -4.20 -15.30 21.85
N ASN A 2 -5.11 -16.27 21.88
CA ASN A 2 -5.63 -16.94 20.66
C ASN A 2 -6.67 -16.01 20.04
N ILE A 3 -6.36 -15.43 18.90
CA ILE A 3 -7.21 -14.44 18.19
C ILE A 3 -8.37 -15.11 17.41
N TYR A 4 -8.54 -16.43 17.57
CA TYR A 4 -9.50 -17.22 16.80
C TYR A 4 -10.75 -17.66 17.56
N GLU A 5 -10.93 -17.27 18.82
CA GLU A 5 -12.05 -17.78 19.64
C GLU A 5 -13.28 -16.87 19.76
N ASP A 6 -13.29 -15.69 19.12
CA ASP A 6 -14.45 -14.77 19.17
C ASP A 6 -15.05 -14.49 17.79
N SER A 7 -15.28 -15.49 16.97
CA SER A 7 -16.11 -15.28 15.78
C SER A 7 -17.22 -16.30 15.71
N ASN A 8 -18.42 -15.91 16.14
CA ASN A 8 -19.69 -16.43 15.65
C ASN A 8 -19.88 -16.10 14.15
N PHE A 9 -18.79 -16.32 13.36
CA PHE A 9 -18.82 -16.11 11.92
C PHE A 9 -19.50 -17.32 11.30
N THR A 10 -20.79 -17.21 11.06
CA THR A 10 -21.57 -18.27 10.45
C THR A 10 -21.31 -18.33 8.93
N ILE A 11 -21.47 -19.52 8.33
CA ILE A 11 -21.40 -19.72 6.87
C ILE A 11 -22.34 -18.74 6.15
N THR A 12 -23.46 -18.38 6.74
CA THR A 12 -24.42 -17.38 6.25
C THR A 12 -23.87 -15.97 6.15
N ASP A 13 -22.94 -15.58 7.03
CA ASP A 13 -22.29 -14.26 6.95
C ASP A 13 -21.23 -14.23 5.84
N ALA A 14 -20.52 -15.34 5.63
CA ALA A 14 -19.64 -15.50 4.47
C ALA A 14 -20.43 -15.44 3.16
N ASP A 15 -21.57 -16.13 3.07
CA ASP A 15 -22.45 -16.09 1.91
C ASP A 15 -23.07 -14.71 1.66
N ARG A 16 -23.38 -13.95 2.72
CA ARG A 16 -23.89 -12.58 2.59
C ARG A 16 -22.83 -11.61 2.10
N ILE A 17 -21.59 -11.77 2.55
CA ILE A 17 -20.44 -11.00 2.06
C ILE A 17 -20.15 -11.37 0.60
N LEU A 18 -20.24 -12.64 0.24
CA LEU A 18 -20.05 -13.14 -1.12
C LEU A 18 -21.12 -12.64 -2.08
N ARG A 19 -22.40 -12.63 -1.67
CA ARG A 19 -23.52 -12.14 -2.51
C ARG A 19 -23.43 -10.62 -2.77
N ASN A 20 -22.84 -9.86 -1.85
CA ASN A 20 -22.62 -8.41 -2.00
C ASN A 20 -21.30 -8.08 -2.70
N THR A 21 -20.52 -9.08 -3.07
CA THR A 21 -19.25 -8.93 -3.77
C THR A 21 -19.42 -9.50 -5.18
N THR A 22 -19.83 -8.67 -6.11
CA THR A 22 -19.87 -9.08 -7.52
C THR A 22 -18.45 -9.06 -8.08
N VAL A 23 -18.06 -10.16 -8.71
CA VAL A 23 -16.86 -10.21 -9.54
C VAL A 23 -17.28 -9.69 -10.91
N ALA A 24 -16.73 -8.56 -11.34
CA ALA A 24 -16.94 -8.08 -12.69
C ALA A 24 -16.32 -9.07 -13.69
N GLU A 25 -16.77 -9.03 -14.97
CA GLU A 25 -16.27 -9.92 -16.03
C GLU A 25 -14.75 -9.89 -16.21
N ASP A 26 -14.09 -8.80 -15.77
CA ASP A 26 -12.62 -8.62 -15.76
C ASP A 26 -11.93 -9.19 -14.50
N GLY A 27 -12.64 -9.92 -13.62
CA GLY A 27 -12.12 -10.49 -12.39
C GLY A 27 -11.91 -9.48 -11.26
N ILE A 28 -12.31 -8.21 -11.45
CA ILE A 28 -12.14 -7.16 -10.46
C ILE A 28 -13.33 -7.17 -9.49
N LEU A 29 -13.06 -7.33 -8.19
CA LEU A 29 -14.07 -7.20 -7.15
C LEU A 29 -14.62 -5.77 -7.15
N THR A 30 -15.93 -5.65 -7.48
CA THR A 30 -16.65 -4.37 -7.40
C THR A 30 -17.36 -4.27 -6.05
N GLY A 31 -17.31 -3.11 -5.42
CA GLY A 31 -18.00 -2.86 -4.15
C GLY A 31 -17.34 -1.74 -3.34
N PRO A 32 -17.89 -1.37 -2.18
CA PRO A 32 -17.39 -0.27 -1.34
C PRO A 32 -15.92 -0.43 -0.92
N ARG A 33 -15.40 -1.65 -0.91
CA ARG A 33 -13.99 -1.95 -0.57
C ARG A 33 -13.02 -1.77 -1.75
N ALA A 34 -13.51 -1.81 -2.99
CA ALA A 34 -12.67 -1.71 -4.19
C ALA A 34 -11.95 -0.36 -4.32
N THR A 35 -12.50 0.70 -3.71
CA THR A 35 -11.93 2.05 -3.72
C THR A 35 -11.37 2.50 -2.37
N GLY A 36 -11.52 1.70 -1.32
CA GLY A 36 -11.10 2.04 0.05
C GLY A 36 -9.59 2.21 0.23
N ALA A 37 -8.79 1.74 -0.74
CA ALA A 37 -7.34 1.94 -0.74
C ALA A 37 -6.92 3.29 -1.35
N LEU A 38 -7.81 3.96 -2.08
CA LEU A 38 -7.51 5.18 -2.83
C LEU A 38 -7.91 6.43 -2.04
N THR A 39 -7.10 7.48 -2.15
CA THR A 39 -7.45 8.84 -1.77
C THR A 39 -7.99 9.60 -3.00
N PHE A 40 -8.66 10.73 -2.79
CA PHE A 40 -9.27 11.49 -3.88
C PHE A 40 -8.28 12.02 -4.94
N CYS A 41 -7.01 12.18 -4.55
CA CYS A 41 -5.95 12.68 -5.45
C CYS A 41 -5.18 11.57 -6.19
N GLU A 42 -5.45 10.29 -5.88
CA GLU A 42 -4.74 9.16 -6.50
C GLU A 42 -5.39 8.72 -7.81
N ARG A 43 -4.56 8.33 -8.77
CA ARG A 43 -5.04 7.90 -10.10
C ARG A 43 -5.55 6.47 -10.05
N LYS A 44 -6.85 6.30 -10.23
CA LYS A 44 -7.52 4.99 -10.24
C LYS A 44 -6.93 4.02 -11.27
N GLU A 45 -6.46 4.51 -12.40
CA GLU A 45 -5.88 3.71 -13.48
C GLU A 45 -4.61 2.98 -13.06
N TYR A 46 -3.76 3.62 -12.27
CA TYR A 46 -2.55 2.97 -11.74
C TYR A 46 -2.88 1.89 -10.73
N TYR A 47 -3.85 2.14 -9.86
CA TYR A 47 -4.30 1.13 -8.92
C TYR A 47 -4.93 -0.07 -9.62
N LYS A 48 -5.75 0.14 -10.66
CA LYS A 48 -6.30 -0.93 -11.49
C LYS A 48 -5.21 -1.77 -12.14
N LYS A 49 -4.19 -1.13 -12.72
CA LYS A 49 -3.03 -1.83 -13.30
C LYS A 49 -2.28 -2.67 -12.26
N LEU A 50 -2.04 -2.14 -11.07
CA LEU A 50 -1.43 -2.88 -9.98
C LEU A 50 -2.25 -4.11 -9.59
N ARG A 51 -3.57 -3.96 -9.40
CA ARG A 51 -4.46 -5.08 -9.10
C ARG A 51 -4.41 -6.13 -10.19
N ALA A 52 -4.52 -5.73 -11.44
CA ALA A 52 -4.42 -6.65 -12.59
C ALA A 52 -3.09 -7.42 -12.59
N ALA A 53 -1.97 -6.74 -12.35
CA ALA A 53 -0.65 -7.40 -12.27
C ALA A 53 -0.56 -8.40 -11.12
N VAL A 54 -1.13 -8.10 -9.95
CA VAL A 54 -1.19 -9.05 -8.81
C VAL A 54 -2.04 -10.27 -9.18
N HIS A 55 -3.21 -10.07 -9.80
CA HIS A 55 -4.07 -11.16 -10.25
C HIS A 55 -3.39 -12.02 -11.32
N GLU A 56 -2.69 -11.43 -12.26
CA GLU A 56 -1.92 -12.14 -13.28
C GLU A 56 -0.80 -12.99 -12.67
N GLN A 57 -0.08 -12.42 -11.70
CA GLN A 57 1.04 -13.10 -11.04
C GLN A 57 0.60 -14.28 -10.19
N TYR A 58 -0.49 -14.14 -9.43
CA TYR A 58 -0.92 -15.15 -8.46
C TYR A 58 -2.04 -16.06 -8.98
N LYS A 59 -2.69 -15.71 -10.09
CA LYS A 59 -3.75 -16.49 -10.77
C LYS A 59 -4.78 -17.05 -9.80
N PRO A 60 -5.46 -16.21 -8.99
CA PRO A 60 -6.47 -16.67 -8.06
C PRO A 60 -7.64 -17.31 -8.82
N THR A 61 -8.15 -18.44 -8.32
CA THR A 61 -9.22 -19.23 -8.98
C THR A 61 -10.49 -19.26 -8.14
N THR A 62 -10.37 -19.14 -6.82
CA THR A 62 -11.52 -19.11 -5.92
C THR A 62 -11.80 -17.68 -5.44
N VAL A 63 -13.04 -17.42 -5.01
CA VAL A 63 -13.42 -16.10 -4.46
C VAL A 63 -12.50 -15.69 -3.30
N TYR A 64 -12.14 -16.64 -2.44
CA TYR A 64 -11.24 -16.36 -1.32
C TYR A 64 -9.83 -15.96 -1.79
N GLN A 65 -9.31 -16.66 -2.80
CA GLN A 65 -8.02 -16.32 -3.41
C GLN A 65 -8.06 -14.93 -4.07
N HIS A 66 -9.15 -14.55 -4.74
CA HIS A 66 -9.36 -13.20 -5.28
C HIS A 66 -9.34 -12.14 -4.17
N ILE A 67 -10.01 -12.39 -3.03
CA ILE A 67 -9.99 -11.48 -1.89
C ILE A 67 -8.56 -11.31 -1.34
N LEU A 68 -7.79 -12.39 -1.24
CA LEU A 68 -6.39 -12.31 -0.79
C LEU A 68 -5.53 -11.50 -1.76
N ALA A 69 -5.68 -11.74 -3.07
CA ALA A 69 -4.97 -10.99 -4.12
C ALA A 69 -5.29 -9.49 -4.07
N ASP A 70 -6.55 -9.14 -3.90
CA ASP A 70 -6.98 -7.74 -3.73
C ASP A 70 -6.37 -7.08 -2.49
N ARG A 71 -6.37 -7.78 -1.36
CA ARG A 71 -5.73 -7.28 -0.12
C ARG A 71 -4.22 -7.11 -0.29
N MET A 72 -3.58 -7.96 -1.09
CA MET A 72 -2.16 -7.81 -1.43
C MET A 72 -1.90 -6.56 -2.25
N ALA A 73 -2.72 -6.30 -3.27
CA ALA A 73 -2.66 -5.07 -4.07
C ALA A 73 -2.86 -3.82 -3.20
N ASP A 74 -3.83 -3.85 -2.27
CA ASP A 74 -4.05 -2.78 -1.29
C ASP A 74 -2.82 -2.53 -0.40
N CYS A 75 -2.15 -3.60 0.05
CA CYS A 75 -0.95 -3.47 0.87
C CYS A 75 0.20 -2.83 0.08
N ILE A 76 0.45 -3.27 -1.16
CA ILE A 76 1.47 -2.69 -2.04
C ILE A 76 1.16 -1.21 -2.28
N TRP A 77 -0.07 -0.88 -2.68
CA TRP A 77 -0.49 0.49 -2.95
C TRP A 77 -0.26 1.43 -1.78
N ARG A 78 -0.60 0.98 -0.57
CA ARG A 78 -0.40 1.76 0.65
C ARG A 78 1.08 1.90 1.01
N ALA A 79 1.87 0.84 0.85
CA ALA A 79 3.31 0.90 1.09
C ALA A 79 3.98 1.93 0.16
N GLU A 80 3.71 1.87 -1.14
CA GLU A 80 4.21 2.82 -2.14
C GLU A 80 3.80 4.27 -1.85
N ARG A 81 2.58 4.47 -1.34
CA ARG A 81 2.11 5.79 -0.89
C ARG A 81 3.00 6.35 0.22
N TYR A 82 3.32 5.54 1.23
CA TYR A 82 4.14 6.00 2.35
C TYR A 82 5.59 6.20 1.95
N ALA A 83 6.15 5.36 1.07
CA ALA A 83 7.46 5.57 0.48
C ALA A 83 7.55 6.89 -0.28
N SER A 84 6.50 7.27 -1.03
CA SER A 84 6.45 8.53 -1.75
C SER A 84 6.39 9.77 -0.83
N PHE A 85 5.92 9.64 0.40
CA PHE A 85 5.84 10.75 1.35
C PHE A 85 7.22 11.26 1.75
N GLU A 86 8.19 10.37 1.97
CA GLU A 86 9.57 10.78 2.27
C GLU A 86 10.16 11.58 1.12
N ALA A 87 10.11 11.05 -0.10
CA ALA A 87 10.65 11.71 -1.28
C ALA A 87 10.01 13.08 -1.52
N ASN A 88 8.67 13.16 -1.39
CA ASN A 88 7.94 14.41 -1.60
C ASN A 88 8.24 15.45 -0.50
N ALA A 89 8.29 15.03 0.78
CA ALA A 89 8.59 15.92 1.89
C ALA A 89 10.02 16.47 1.79
N LEU A 90 11.00 15.61 1.44
CA LEU A 90 12.37 16.03 1.23
C LEU A 90 12.48 16.97 0.02
N THR A 91 11.80 16.69 -1.09
CA THR A 91 11.78 17.54 -2.27
C THR A 91 11.23 18.94 -1.95
N LEU A 92 10.12 19.02 -1.22
CA LEU A 92 9.55 20.29 -0.78
C LEU A 92 10.51 21.08 0.11
N GLN A 93 11.21 20.39 1.01
CA GLN A 93 12.17 21.04 1.90
C GLN A 93 13.42 21.52 1.15
N ILE A 94 13.91 20.73 0.19
CA ILE A 94 15.00 21.16 -0.71
C ILE A 94 14.59 22.42 -1.46
N GLN A 95 13.40 22.46 -2.05
CA GLN A 95 12.90 23.63 -2.78
C GLN A 95 12.84 24.87 -1.89
N ARG A 96 12.37 24.72 -0.64
CA ARG A 96 12.30 25.83 0.34
C ARG A 96 13.67 26.37 0.75
N GLN A 97 14.69 25.52 0.73
CA GLN A 97 16.04 25.86 1.19
C GLN A 97 17.01 26.12 0.03
N TRP A 98 16.53 26.09 -1.22
CA TRP A 98 17.39 26.12 -2.40
C TRP A 98 18.33 27.32 -2.43
N ASP A 99 17.78 28.53 -2.29
CA ASP A 99 18.56 29.77 -2.36
C ASP A 99 19.49 29.89 -1.17
N ASN A 100 19.01 29.60 0.04
CA ASN A 100 19.84 29.63 1.25
C ASN A 100 21.00 28.63 1.17
N THR A 101 20.79 27.45 0.59
CA THR A 101 21.86 26.46 0.40
C THR A 101 22.92 26.97 -0.58
N ASN A 102 22.51 27.61 -1.68
CA ASN A 102 23.45 28.19 -2.65
C ASN A 102 24.22 29.41 -2.12
N GLU A 103 23.63 30.17 -1.20
CA GLU A 103 24.32 31.25 -0.49
C GLU A 103 25.41 30.70 0.43
N LEU A 104 25.13 29.64 1.17
CA LEU A 104 26.06 29.00 2.10
C LEU A 104 27.15 28.20 1.38
N VAL A 105 26.80 27.51 0.31
CA VAL A 105 27.71 26.66 -0.48
C VAL A 105 27.49 26.98 -1.97
N PRO A 106 28.26 27.91 -2.55
CA PRO A 106 28.14 28.25 -3.96
C PRO A 106 28.33 27.03 -4.86
N LYS A 107 27.41 26.81 -5.80
CA LYS A 107 27.37 25.64 -6.69
C LYS A 107 27.19 24.30 -5.94
N ALA A 108 26.38 24.29 -4.88
CA ALA A 108 26.04 23.07 -4.14
C ALA A 108 25.55 21.98 -5.09
N ASN A 109 26.05 20.76 -4.93
CA ASN A 109 25.56 19.62 -5.68
C ASN A 109 24.23 19.10 -5.10
N PRO A 110 23.47 18.22 -5.82
CA PRO A 110 22.20 17.70 -5.33
C PRO A 110 22.26 17.02 -3.95
N GLY A 111 23.37 16.38 -3.60
CA GLY A 111 23.58 15.76 -2.30
C GLY A 111 23.64 16.79 -1.16
N ILE A 112 24.27 17.94 -1.37
CA ILE A 112 24.31 19.04 -0.40
C ILE A 112 22.91 19.63 -0.19
N HIS A 113 22.15 19.84 -1.27
CA HIS A 113 20.76 20.29 -1.18
C HIS A 113 19.89 19.30 -0.41
N ALA A 114 20.04 17.99 -0.66
CA ALA A 114 19.32 16.96 0.05
C ALA A 114 19.67 16.93 1.55
N LEU A 115 20.96 17.02 1.88
CA LEU A 115 21.43 17.08 3.27
C LEU A 115 20.88 18.30 3.98
N GLN A 116 20.96 19.48 3.38
CA GLN A 116 20.43 20.71 3.95
C GLN A 116 18.92 20.64 4.13
N GLY A 117 18.20 20.13 3.14
CA GLY A 117 16.76 19.88 3.25
C GLY A 117 16.42 18.98 4.45
N TRP A 118 17.16 17.90 4.63
CA TRP A 118 16.98 17.01 5.78
C TRP A 118 17.29 17.67 7.11
N LEU A 119 18.42 18.40 7.22
CA LEU A 119 18.85 19.04 8.45
C LEU A 119 17.92 20.17 8.90
N THR A 120 17.28 20.88 7.96
CA THR A 120 16.36 21.99 8.23
C THR A 120 14.91 21.56 8.43
N MET A 121 14.61 20.26 8.26
CA MET A 121 13.29 19.72 8.53
C MET A 121 12.96 19.81 10.03
N ASP A 122 11.79 20.34 10.37
CA ASP A 122 11.39 20.46 11.75
C ASP A 122 11.14 19.09 12.44
N PRO A 123 11.22 19.02 13.78
CA PRO A 123 11.07 17.75 14.51
C PRO A 123 9.72 17.07 14.28
N ILE A 124 8.63 17.82 14.07
CA ILE A 124 7.29 17.27 13.82
C ILE A 124 7.26 16.59 12.46
N GLN A 125 7.80 17.23 11.43
CA GLN A 125 7.92 16.67 10.09
C GLN A 125 8.75 15.39 10.11
N ARG A 126 9.93 15.40 10.76
CA ARG A 126 10.79 14.21 10.91
C ARG A 126 10.05 13.06 11.60
N LYS A 127 9.32 13.35 12.68
CA LYS A 127 8.51 12.34 13.38
C LYS A 127 7.41 11.77 12.47
N SER A 128 6.73 12.62 11.72
CA SER A 128 5.68 12.18 10.77
C SER A 128 6.24 11.27 9.68
N LEU A 129 7.44 11.56 9.16
CA LEU A 129 8.13 10.69 8.20
C LEU A 129 8.53 9.36 8.82
N GLN A 130 9.04 9.34 10.05
CA GLN A 130 9.36 8.10 10.75
C GLN A 130 8.12 7.22 10.95
N GLU A 131 6.98 7.81 11.27
CA GLU A 131 5.71 7.06 11.35
C GLU A 131 5.26 6.55 9.96
N ALA A 132 5.44 7.33 8.91
CA ALA A 132 5.16 6.88 7.54
C ALA A 132 6.02 5.65 7.15
N LEU A 133 7.32 5.66 7.44
CA LEU A 133 8.23 4.53 7.20
C LEU A 133 7.81 3.27 7.98
N LYS A 134 7.37 3.42 9.24
CA LYS A 134 6.83 2.29 10.03
C LYS A 134 5.56 1.72 9.40
N LEU A 135 4.69 2.57 8.85
CA LEU A 135 3.48 2.14 8.16
C LEU A 135 3.80 1.43 6.85
N GLU A 136 4.77 1.93 6.08
CA GLU A 136 5.29 1.26 4.89
C GLU A 136 5.76 -0.16 5.22
N GLU A 137 6.66 -0.31 6.19
CA GLU A 137 7.16 -1.62 6.63
C GLU A 137 6.04 -2.54 7.09
N ARG A 138 5.05 -2.01 7.82
CA ARG A 138 3.87 -2.77 8.28
C ARG A 138 3.06 -3.31 7.10
N TYR A 139 2.85 -2.52 6.03
CA TYR A 139 2.12 -2.97 4.85
C TYR A 139 2.91 -4.00 4.05
N TRP A 140 4.23 -3.86 3.90
CA TRP A 140 5.07 -4.87 3.28
C TRP A 140 5.09 -6.18 4.08
N ARG A 141 5.13 -6.12 5.39
CA ARG A 141 5.01 -7.31 6.25
C ARG A 141 3.67 -8.00 6.06
N ARG A 142 2.57 -7.24 6.04
CA ARG A 142 1.22 -7.78 5.80
C ARG A 142 1.08 -8.40 4.42
N HIS A 143 1.64 -7.78 3.38
CA HIS A 143 1.69 -8.34 2.04
C HIS A 143 2.37 -9.72 2.03
N ARG A 144 3.52 -9.87 2.69
CA ARG A 144 4.22 -11.17 2.77
C ARG A 144 3.36 -12.25 3.43
N VAL A 145 2.64 -11.92 4.49
CA VAL A 145 1.73 -12.85 5.18
C VAL A 145 0.60 -13.28 4.24
N LEU A 146 -0.06 -12.34 3.56
CA LEU A 146 -1.14 -12.64 2.62
C LEU A 146 -0.65 -13.48 1.43
N ALA A 147 0.55 -13.23 0.93
CA ALA A 147 1.15 -14.02 -0.14
C ALA A 147 1.44 -15.47 0.29
N ALA A 148 1.90 -15.66 1.53
CA ALA A 148 2.12 -17.00 2.09
C ALA A 148 0.77 -17.74 2.26
N GLU A 149 -0.25 -17.06 2.77
CA GLU A 149 -1.61 -17.59 2.93
C GLU A 149 -2.21 -17.99 1.57
N LEU A 150 -2.12 -17.12 0.57
CA LEU A 150 -2.61 -17.42 -0.77
C LEU A 150 -1.96 -18.67 -1.38
N ARG A 151 -0.63 -18.79 -1.26
CA ARG A 151 0.10 -19.98 -1.73
C ARG A 151 -0.30 -21.25 -0.99
N LEU A 152 -0.57 -21.15 0.32
CA LEU A 152 -1.05 -22.28 1.12
C LEU A 152 -2.43 -22.74 0.63
N VAL A 153 -3.36 -21.81 0.46
CA VAL A 153 -4.73 -22.11 -0.03
C VAL A 153 -4.69 -22.72 -1.43
N GLN A 154 -3.81 -22.24 -2.32
CA GLN A 154 -3.64 -22.82 -3.66
C GLN A 154 -3.09 -24.25 -3.64
N ARG A 155 -2.22 -24.58 -2.67
CA ARG A 155 -1.72 -25.97 -2.51
C ARG A 155 -2.78 -26.92 -1.96
N LEU A 156 -3.65 -26.42 -1.07
CA LEU A 156 -4.71 -27.23 -0.47
C LEU A 156 -5.88 -27.47 -1.44
N HIS A 157 -6.07 -26.59 -2.40
CA HIS A 157 -7.11 -26.67 -3.43
C HIS A 157 -6.46 -26.52 -4.82
N PRO A 158 -5.66 -27.52 -5.27
CA PRO A 158 -5.15 -27.52 -6.63
C PRO A 158 -6.33 -27.66 -7.60
N ASN A 159 -6.27 -26.94 -8.73
CA ASN A 159 -7.25 -27.05 -9.82
C ASN A 159 -7.13 -28.41 -10.51
#